data_323d00b5e150ab8eec3cf602c8381063
#
_entry.id   323d00b5e150ab8eec3cf602c8381063
#
_cell.length_a   1.000
_cell.length_b   1.000
_cell.length_c   1.000
_cell.angle_alpha   90.00
_cell.angle_beta   90.00
_cell.angle_gamma   90.00
#
_symmetry.space_group_name_H-M   'P 1'
#
loop_
_entity.id
_entity.type
_entity.pdbx_description
1 polymer ?
#
loop_
_entity_poly.entity_id
_entity_poly.type
_entity_poly.pdbx_seq_one_letter_code
_entity_poly.pdbx_strand_id
1 'polypeptide(L)'
;MSHYRVLIPTTNPARTGPLLKSVSPFLNAEDSRGTLLGVIEMAPERPLSEGVEVARAYRALLSRITRYAERGPGELRGQVRIAHVAAQGIREAVLETDTNLLILEAGTGQGARPDGLWVNAVEDILVDPPCDVALVRPDTAAIRSVLVPVRGGPSAELALRLAATVCKDSGAELVVLHVFNPRISAESRQREEAAFLKLSSAVDVPVRRVTLFSSSVREAIVREAAQHQLVVLGATMSLMHRPMVLGAPVSRLLRRLPGSVMVVKTAGPVSALKDPDRPFRMESRAAAAERVDRWFAENTFHSREFADLRRLVDLKQRQGVTISLGLPTLNEQNTIGKVVRTFKHALMERVPLIDEIVVIDSGSSDRTAAIAERAGVSVVQHSEILPRYGAFHGKGEALWKSLFMLKGDLICWVDTDVTNIHPKFVYGLLGPLLSDPEIHYVKGFYRRPLQFGAEIQAQGGGRVTELAARPLLNLFFPELSGLVQPLSGEYAGRRRVLESVPFFTGYGVELGLLLAISEAYGLRAIAQVDLGMRVHRNQTLFDLSKMAFAIIQVGLKHLGDRHRIHLLEEVNKTMKLIHYEDERYWIEQKEIEDQERPPMNSVPEYFLARHRAQPNAE
;
A
#
# COMPACT_ATOMS: atom_id res chain seq x y z
N MET A 1 9.73 7.04 -24.48
CA MET A 1 9.07 8.04 -23.62
C MET A 1 9.46 7.76 -22.18
N SER A 2 9.73 8.79 -21.37
CA SER A 2 10.21 8.56 -20.00
C SER A 2 9.00 8.34 -19.08
N HIS A 3 8.83 7.13 -18.61
CA HIS A 3 7.82 6.82 -17.58
C HIS A 3 8.38 7.24 -16.20
N TYR A 4 7.69 8.13 -15.50
CA TYR A 4 8.12 8.59 -14.19
C TYR A 4 7.36 7.86 -13.09
N ARG A 5 8.09 7.24 -12.17
CA ARG A 5 7.59 6.82 -10.88
C ARG A 5 8.13 7.81 -9.84
N VAL A 6 7.28 8.78 -9.52
CA VAL A 6 7.66 9.96 -8.72
C VAL A 6 7.32 9.74 -7.27
N LEU A 7 8.28 9.96 -6.37
CA LEU A 7 8.04 10.05 -4.92
C LEU A 7 8.26 11.47 -4.44
N ILE A 8 7.27 12.02 -3.72
CA ILE A 8 7.29 13.38 -3.19
C ILE A 8 7.12 13.31 -1.68
N PRO A 9 8.21 13.20 -0.90
CA PRO A 9 8.10 13.16 0.56
C PRO A 9 7.85 14.56 1.13
N THR A 10 7.07 14.60 2.21
CA THR A 10 6.75 15.82 2.95
C THR A 10 6.55 15.54 4.43
N THR A 11 7.05 16.39 5.29
CA THR A 11 6.73 16.40 6.73
C THR A 11 5.53 17.29 7.06
N ASN A 12 5.09 18.13 6.11
CA ASN A 12 3.93 19.00 6.27
C ASN A 12 3.02 18.96 5.02
N PRO A 13 2.12 17.99 4.93
CA PRO A 13 1.23 17.85 3.77
C PRO A 13 0.43 19.12 3.44
N ALA A 14 0.05 19.93 4.43
CA ALA A 14 -0.74 21.14 4.21
C ALA A 14 -0.04 22.21 3.36
N ARG A 15 1.28 22.15 3.21
CA ARG A 15 2.09 23.14 2.48
C ARG A 15 2.56 22.65 1.10
N THR A 16 2.20 21.48 0.65
CA THR A 16 2.70 20.88 -0.61
C THR A 16 2.10 21.45 -1.89
N GLY A 17 1.06 22.26 -1.81
CA GLY A 17 0.37 22.78 -3.00
C GLY A 17 1.28 23.41 -4.07
N PRO A 18 2.16 24.38 -3.72
CA PRO A 18 3.09 24.97 -4.67
C PRO A 18 4.06 23.96 -5.29
N LEU A 19 4.57 23.02 -4.48
CA LEU A 19 5.46 21.95 -4.96
C LEU A 19 4.74 21.06 -5.97
N LEU A 20 3.53 20.57 -5.66
CA LEU A 20 2.73 19.73 -6.55
C LEU A 20 2.44 20.42 -7.88
N LYS A 21 2.15 21.73 -7.85
CA LYS A 21 1.96 22.52 -9.07
C LYS A 21 3.25 22.58 -9.92
N SER A 22 4.41 22.73 -9.29
CA SER A 22 5.70 22.79 -9.99
C SER A 22 6.15 21.46 -10.57
N VAL A 23 5.64 20.33 -10.02
CA VAL A 23 6.03 18.99 -10.47
C VAL A 23 4.94 18.26 -11.27
N SER A 24 3.78 18.91 -11.48
CA SER A 24 2.68 18.35 -12.30
C SER A 24 3.12 17.85 -13.68
N PRO A 25 4.11 18.46 -14.40
CA PRO A 25 4.58 17.94 -15.67
C PRO A 25 5.07 16.48 -15.63
N PHE A 26 5.67 16.07 -14.51
CA PHE A 26 6.15 14.70 -14.33
C PHE A 26 5.04 13.72 -13.97
N LEU A 27 3.94 14.22 -13.40
CA LEU A 27 2.74 13.43 -13.07
C LEU A 27 1.82 13.28 -14.29
N ASN A 28 1.79 14.30 -15.17
CA ASN A 28 0.97 14.32 -16.39
C ASN A 28 1.58 13.53 -17.56
N ALA A 29 2.86 13.15 -17.49
CA ALA A 29 3.50 12.35 -18.51
C ALA A 29 2.83 10.97 -18.60
N GLU A 30 2.71 10.46 -19.83
CA GLU A 30 2.06 9.18 -20.12
C GLU A 30 2.63 8.03 -19.27
N ASP A 31 1.76 7.20 -18.71
CA ASP A 31 2.09 6.08 -17.81
C ASP A 31 2.86 6.47 -16.53
N SER A 32 2.88 7.75 -16.16
CA SER A 32 3.55 8.20 -14.93
C SER A 32 2.67 8.01 -13.71
N ARG A 33 3.31 7.66 -12.58
CA ARG A 33 2.67 7.48 -11.28
C ARG A 33 3.38 8.31 -10.23
N GLY A 34 2.60 8.99 -9.40
CA GLY A 34 3.11 9.79 -8.30
C GLY A 34 2.67 9.27 -6.93
N THR A 35 3.58 9.34 -5.96
CA THR A 35 3.29 9.07 -4.56
C THR A 35 3.65 10.29 -3.72
N LEU A 36 2.66 10.90 -3.08
CA LEU A 36 2.86 11.92 -2.05
C LEU A 36 3.04 11.21 -0.71
N LEU A 37 4.27 11.21 -0.19
CA LEU A 37 4.65 10.48 1.01
C LEU A 37 4.66 11.42 2.22
N GLY A 38 3.69 11.27 3.12
CA GLY A 38 3.72 11.93 4.43
C GLY A 38 4.71 11.23 5.35
N VAL A 39 5.82 11.90 5.67
CA VAL A 39 6.86 11.34 6.52
C VAL A 39 6.67 11.82 7.96
N ILE A 40 6.55 10.86 8.87
CA ILE A 40 6.39 11.07 10.32
C ILE A 40 7.63 10.52 11.00
N GLU A 41 8.38 11.43 11.65
CA GLU A 41 9.54 11.05 12.44
C GLU A 41 9.15 10.84 13.90
N MET A 42 9.51 9.69 14.44
CA MET A 42 9.25 9.30 15.83
C MET A 42 10.56 9.28 16.60
N ALA A 43 10.52 9.74 17.85
CA ALA A 43 11.69 9.66 18.73
C ALA A 43 12.18 8.21 18.88
N PRO A 44 13.51 7.96 18.93
CA PRO A 44 14.07 6.60 19.00
C PRO A 44 13.59 5.77 20.19
N GLU A 45 13.19 6.43 21.29
CA GLU A 45 12.73 5.79 22.52
C GLU A 45 11.27 5.31 22.44
N ARG A 46 10.52 5.75 21.42
CA ARG A 46 9.10 5.41 21.24
C ARG A 46 8.95 4.35 20.15
N PRO A 47 8.20 3.27 20.39
CA PRO A 47 7.93 2.29 19.34
C PRO A 47 7.13 2.96 18.19
N LEU A 48 7.44 2.58 16.95
CA LEU A 48 6.78 3.15 15.76
C LEU A 48 5.27 2.87 15.75
N SER A 49 4.81 1.79 16.38
CA SER A 49 3.41 1.43 16.52
C SER A 49 2.55 2.48 17.25
N GLU A 50 3.15 3.33 18.08
CA GLU A 50 2.43 4.46 18.70
C GLU A 50 2.03 5.56 17.70
N GLY A 51 2.57 5.52 16.49
CA GLY A 51 2.29 6.48 15.42
C GLY A 51 0.93 6.33 14.72
N VAL A 52 0.09 5.34 15.05
CA VAL A 52 -1.20 5.04 14.38
C VAL A 52 -2.11 6.27 14.24
N GLU A 53 -2.32 7.03 15.32
CA GLU A 53 -3.22 8.19 15.28
C GLU A 53 -2.65 9.34 14.44
N VAL A 54 -1.32 9.55 14.49
CA VAL A 54 -0.65 10.54 13.66
C VAL A 54 -0.72 10.11 12.18
N ALA A 55 -0.49 8.85 11.89
CA ALA A 55 -0.64 8.29 10.54
C ALA A 55 -2.06 8.50 10.00
N ARG A 56 -3.08 8.26 10.81
CA ARG A 56 -4.48 8.52 10.45
C ARG A 56 -4.72 9.99 10.08
N ALA A 57 -4.22 10.91 10.89
CA ALA A 57 -4.35 12.34 10.62
C ALA A 57 -3.64 12.73 9.30
N TYR A 58 -2.44 12.19 9.05
CA TYR A 58 -1.71 12.42 7.81
C TYR A 58 -2.44 11.83 6.60
N ARG A 59 -2.96 10.60 6.69
CA ARG A 59 -3.76 9.99 5.61
C ARG A 59 -4.97 10.86 5.24
N ALA A 60 -5.67 11.41 6.23
CA ALA A 60 -6.79 12.32 5.99
C ALA A 60 -6.36 13.60 5.24
N LEU A 61 -5.21 14.19 5.59
CA LEU A 61 -4.65 15.35 4.89
C LEU A 61 -4.21 14.98 3.46
N LEU A 62 -3.47 13.90 3.31
CA LEU A 62 -3.01 13.43 2.00
C LEU A 62 -4.18 13.13 1.06
N SER A 63 -5.22 12.45 1.53
CA SER A 63 -6.43 12.17 0.76
C SER A 63 -7.12 13.45 0.26
N ARG A 64 -7.09 14.54 1.02
CA ARG A 64 -7.64 15.84 0.59
C ARG A 64 -6.79 16.47 -0.50
N ILE A 65 -5.46 16.38 -0.38
CA ILE A 65 -4.50 16.99 -1.31
C ILE A 65 -4.50 16.24 -2.63
N THR A 66 -4.42 14.90 -2.58
CA THR A 66 -4.42 14.06 -3.79
C THR A 66 -5.71 14.23 -4.58
N ARG A 67 -6.86 14.37 -3.91
CA ARG A 67 -8.15 14.67 -4.55
C ARG A 67 -8.12 15.97 -5.37
N TYR A 68 -7.35 16.97 -4.95
CA TYR A 68 -7.17 18.21 -5.71
C TYR A 68 -6.29 18.02 -6.94
N ALA A 69 -5.27 17.19 -6.83
CA ALA A 69 -4.33 16.88 -7.91
C ALA A 69 -4.90 15.89 -8.95
N GLU A 70 -5.87 15.05 -8.57
CA GLU A 70 -6.54 14.05 -9.43
C GLU A 70 -7.38 14.65 -10.59
N ARG A 71 -7.40 15.95 -10.77
CA ARG A 71 -8.05 16.62 -11.91
C ARG A 71 -7.22 16.59 -13.20
N GLY A 72 -5.97 16.13 -13.12
CA GLY A 72 -5.06 15.90 -14.24
C GLY A 72 -5.06 14.44 -14.70
N PRO A 73 -4.40 14.10 -15.82
CA PRO A 73 -4.32 12.75 -16.37
C PRO A 73 -3.45 11.80 -15.53
N GLY A 74 -2.58 12.31 -14.66
CA GLY A 74 -1.66 11.51 -13.85
C GLY A 74 -2.28 10.97 -12.56
N GLU A 75 -1.85 9.77 -12.15
CA GLU A 75 -2.26 9.17 -10.89
C GLU A 75 -1.36 9.66 -9.74
N LEU A 76 -1.93 10.35 -8.74
CA LEU A 76 -1.21 10.75 -7.52
C LEU A 76 -1.85 10.07 -6.31
N ARG A 77 -1.06 9.31 -5.57
CA ARG A 77 -1.48 8.59 -4.36
C ARG A 77 -0.88 9.22 -3.12
N GLY A 78 -1.59 9.12 -1.99
CA GLY A 78 -1.09 9.51 -0.68
C GLY A 78 -0.70 8.28 0.13
N GLN A 79 0.54 8.24 0.59
CA GLN A 79 1.04 7.22 1.52
C GLN A 79 1.65 7.87 2.76
N VAL A 80 1.69 7.13 3.86
CA VAL A 80 2.34 7.55 5.10
C VAL A 80 3.53 6.65 5.37
N ARG A 81 4.64 7.25 5.81
CA ARG A 81 5.83 6.57 6.29
C ARG A 81 6.15 7.01 7.70
N ILE A 82 6.28 6.05 8.61
CA ILE A 82 6.74 6.28 9.98
C ILE A 82 8.15 5.73 10.14
N ALA A 83 9.06 6.54 10.65
CA ALA A 83 10.45 6.14 10.84
C ALA A 83 11.07 6.89 12.02
N HIS A 84 12.15 6.34 12.58
CA HIS A 84 12.97 7.07 13.55
C HIS A 84 13.88 8.10 12.88
N VAL A 85 14.24 7.87 11.60
CA VAL A 85 15.05 8.78 10.79
C VAL A 85 14.35 8.97 9.45
N ALA A 86 13.92 10.20 9.15
CA ALA A 86 13.15 10.52 7.95
C ALA A 86 13.88 10.12 6.66
N ALA A 87 15.19 10.36 6.56
CA ALA A 87 15.99 9.99 5.39
C ALA A 87 15.96 8.47 5.13
N GLN A 88 16.04 7.65 6.19
CA GLN A 88 15.94 6.19 6.07
C GLN A 88 14.55 5.78 5.60
N GLY A 89 13.49 6.32 6.20
CA GLY A 89 12.12 6.03 5.79
C GLY A 89 11.85 6.38 4.33
N ILE A 90 12.40 7.50 3.83
CA ILE A 90 12.30 7.90 2.43
C ILE A 90 13.07 6.93 1.51
N ARG A 91 14.30 6.52 1.87
CA ARG A 91 15.10 5.55 1.10
C ARG A 91 14.37 4.21 0.95
N GLU A 92 13.81 3.71 2.04
CA GLU A 92 13.02 2.48 2.04
C GLU A 92 11.79 2.62 1.15
N ALA A 93 11.07 3.76 1.22
CA ALA A 93 9.92 4.02 0.37
C ALA A 93 10.29 4.06 -1.12
N VAL A 94 11.45 4.65 -1.49
CA VAL A 94 11.96 4.66 -2.87
C VAL A 94 12.15 3.25 -3.40
N LEU A 95 12.74 2.36 -2.59
CA LEU A 95 12.97 0.96 -2.98
C LEU A 95 11.67 0.16 -3.09
N GLU A 96 10.75 0.36 -2.16
CA GLU A 96 9.47 -0.33 -2.09
C GLU A 96 8.51 0.04 -3.22
N THR A 97 8.55 1.31 -3.68
CA THR A 97 7.68 1.83 -4.75
C THR A 97 8.35 1.83 -6.13
N ASP A 98 9.56 1.26 -6.23
CA ASP A 98 10.38 1.24 -7.45
C ASP A 98 10.50 2.65 -8.09
N THR A 99 10.63 3.67 -7.25
CA THR A 99 10.70 5.08 -7.64
C THR A 99 11.95 5.35 -8.48
N ASN A 100 11.80 6.07 -9.60
CA ASN A 100 12.91 6.49 -10.43
C ASN A 100 13.20 8.00 -10.37
N LEU A 101 12.29 8.80 -9.80
CA LEU A 101 12.46 10.23 -9.57
C LEU A 101 11.96 10.62 -8.17
N LEU A 102 12.89 11.02 -7.30
CA LEU A 102 12.58 11.55 -5.98
C LEU A 102 12.58 13.08 -6.02
N ILE A 103 11.46 13.71 -5.65
CA ILE A 103 11.32 15.17 -5.64
C ILE A 103 11.30 15.68 -4.20
N LEU A 104 12.29 16.48 -3.85
CA LEU A 104 12.44 17.07 -2.53
C LEU A 104 12.15 18.58 -2.60
N GLU A 105 11.51 19.13 -1.58
CA GLU A 105 11.32 20.57 -1.46
C GLU A 105 12.56 21.22 -0.86
N ALA A 106 13.12 22.23 -1.55
CA ALA A 106 14.14 23.09 -0.99
C ALA A 106 13.49 24.04 0.01
N GLY A 107 14.01 24.12 1.24
CA GLY A 107 13.52 25.03 2.26
C GLY A 107 13.44 26.47 1.75
N THR A 108 12.27 27.07 1.81
CA THR A 108 12.04 28.46 1.37
C THR A 108 12.53 29.44 2.42
N GLY A 109 13.47 30.27 2.06
CA GLY A 109 14.17 31.20 2.95
C GLY A 109 13.42 32.47 3.37
N GLN A 110 12.08 32.49 3.50
CA GLN A 110 11.36 33.61 4.12
C GLN A 110 10.20 33.08 4.97
N GLY A 111 10.37 33.15 6.28
CA GLY A 111 9.27 33.14 7.26
C GLY A 111 8.91 31.83 7.94
N ALA A 112 9.39 30.69 7.51
CA ALA A 112 9.32 29.45 8.29
C ALA A 112 10.64 28.70 8.13
N ARG A 113 11.38 28.54 9.23
CA ARG A 113 12.50 27.58 9.26
C ARG A 113 11.93 26.23 8.91
N PRO A 114 12.45 25.51 7.87
CA PRO A 114 12.18 24.07 7.74
C PRO A 114 12.54 23.46 9.09
N ASP A 115 11.73 22.51 9.57
CA ASP A 115 12.10 21.76 10.75
C ASP A 115 13.53 21.26 10.54
N GLY A 116 14.41 21.43 11.52
CA GLY A 116 15.83 21.07 11.36
C GLY A 116 16.00 19.63 10.92
N LEU A 117 15.06 18.75 11.27
CA LEU A 117 14.95 17.35 10.87
C LEU A 117 14.80 17.17 9.34
N TRP A 118 13.96 18.00 8.69
CA TRP A 118 13.77 17.93 7.23
C TRP A 118 15.04 18.35 6.47
N VAL A 119 15.75 19.37 6.95
CA VAL A 119 17.01 19.81 6.32
C VAL A 119 18.04 18.71 6.36
N ASN A 120 18.20 18.05 7.51
CA ASN A 120 19.13 16.93 7.67
C ASN A 120 18.75 15.75 6.75
N ALA A 121 17.47 15.40 6.66
CA ALA A 121 16.99 14.32 5.78
C ALA A 121 17.27 14.62 4.30
N VAL A 122 17.08 15.86 3.84
CA VAL A 122 17.40 16.28 2.47
C VAL A 122 18.90 16.20 2.22
N GLU A 123 19.72 16.66 3.16
CA GLU A 123 21.19 16.58 3.05
C GLU A 123 21.68 15.13 2.96
N ASP A 124 21.20 14.25 3.83
CA ASP A 124 21.56 12.83 3.84
C ASP A 124 21.20 12.13 2.55
N ILE A 125 20.01 12.42 1.99
CA ILE A 125 19.57 11.85 0.70
C ILE A 125 20.44 12.38 -0.45
N LEU A 126 20.76 13.67 -0.42
CA LEU A 126 21.57 14.26 -1.48
C LEU A 126 23.04 13.80 -1.45
N VAL A 127 23.55 13.34 -0.31
CA VAL A 127 24.89 12.73 -0.22
C VAL A 127 24.96 11.45 -1.03
N ASP A 128 24.01 10.55 -0.84
CA ASP A 128 23.91 9.24 -1.48
C ASP A 128 22.47 9.02 -1.98
N PRO A 129 22.13 9.49 -3.18
CA PRO A 129 20.76 9.45 -3.69
C PRO A 129 20.35 8.03 -4.08
N PRO A 130 19.17 7.54 -3.60
CA PRO A 130 18.69 6.18 -3.91
C PRO A 130 18.16 6.03 -5.35
N CYS A 131 17.84 7.12 -6.02
CA CYS A 131 17.43 7.23 -7.42
C CYS A 131 17.77 8.63 -7.94
N ASP A 132 17.32 9.00 -9.15
CA ASP A 132 17.44 10.39 -9.61
C ASP A 132 16.66 11.32 -8.65
N VAL A 133 17.30 12.44 -8.25
CA VAL A 133 16.72 13.38 -7.28
C VAL A 133 16.58 14.77 -7.92
N ALA A 134 15.43 15.40 -7.71
CA ALA A 134 15.18 16.80 -8.02
C ALA A 134 14.86 17.56 -6.74
N LEU A 135 15.74 18.49 -6.33
CA LEU A 135 15.49 19.44 -5.24
C LEU A 135 14.83 20.68 -5.85
N VAL A 136 13.58 20.96 -5.48
CA VAL A 136 12.74 22.00 -6.07
C VAL A 136 12.46 23.10 -5.07
N ARG A 137 12.75 24.34 -5.46
CA ARG A 137 12.23 25.56 -4.84
C ARG A 137 11.09 26.06 -5.71
N PRO A 138 9.82 25.82 -5.30
CA PRO A 138 8.66 26.18 -6.11
C PRO A 138 8.40 27.68 -6.10
N ASP A 139 7.83 28.18 -7.19
CA ASP A 139 7.22 29.52 -7.30
C ASP A 139 5.81 29.37 -7.91
N THR A 140 4.97 30.35 -7.72
CA THR A 140 3.60 30.36 -8.22
C THR A 140 3.45 30.88 -9.66
N ALA A 141 4.52 31.47 -10.23
CA ALA A 141 4.52 32.04 -11.57
C ALA A 141 4.32 30.96 -12.65
N ALA A 142 3.56 31.28 -13.70
CA ALA A 142 3.41 30.42 -14.86
C ALA A 142 4.74 30.31 -15.61
N ILE A 143 5.15 29.08 -15.94
CA ILE A 143 6.41 28.81 -16.62
C ILE A 143 6.20 29.05 -18.11
N ARG A 144 6.93 30.03 -18.67
CA ARG A 144 6.95 30.36 -20.11
C ARG A 144 8.31 30.11 -20.74
N SER A 145 9.35 30.08 -19.93
CA SER A 145 10.72 29.81 -20.35
C SER A 145 11.50 29.11 -19.27
N VAL A 146 12.25 28.08 -19.67
CA VAL A 146 13.09 27.23 -18.81
C VAL A 146 14.54 27.40 -19.22
N LEU A 147 15.40 27.81 -18.28
CA LEU A 147 16.83 27.94 -18.49
C LEU A 147 17.57 26.72 -17.94
N VAL A 148 18.41 26.09 -18.76
CA VAL A 148 19.29 24.99 -18.37
C VAL A 148 20.75 25.35 -18.67
N PRO A 149 21.51 25.83 -17.68
CA PRO A 149 22.95 26.00 -17.80
C PRO A 149 23.62 24.62 -17.81
N VAL A 150 24.41 24.34 -18.86
CA VAL A 150 25.08 23.05 -19.04
C VAL A 150 26.61 23.22 -19.15
N ARG A 151 27.32 22.28 -18.53
CA ARG A 151 28.76 22.13 -18.65
C ARG A 151 29.15 20.73 -19.09
N GLY A 152 28.21 19.78 -19.04
CA GLY A 152 28.38 18.36 -19.32
C GLY A 152 28.26 17.48 -18.07
N GLY A 153 28.24 16.18 -18.31
CA GLY A 153 28.11 15.14 -17.27
C GLY A 153 26.68 14.66 -17.03
N PRO A 154 26.53 13.55 -16.29
CA PRO A 154 25.24 12.85 -16.14
C PRO A 154 24.12 13.71 -15.55
N SER A 155 24.43 14.57 -14.58
CA SER A 155 23.42 15.49 -13.99
C SER A 155 22.98 16.60 -14.97
N ALA A 156 23.79 16.95 -15.98
CA ALA A 156 23.38 17.88 -17.03
C ALA A 156 22.42 17.22 -18.02
N GLU A 157 22.63 15.96 -18.34
CA GLU A 157 21.70 15.16 -19.17
C GLU A 157 20.35 15.01 -18.46
N LEU A 158 20.36 14.70 -17.17
CA LEU A 158 19.15 14.64 -16.34
C LEU A 158 18.44 16.00 -16.32
N ALA A 159 19.18 17.11 -16.13
CA ALA A 159 18.61 18.46 -16.12
C ALA A 159 17.89 18.79 -17.44
N LEU A 160 18.49 18.47 -18.57
CA LEU A 160 17.87 18.66 -19.89
C LEU A 160 16.63 17.80 -20.09
N ARG A 161 16.69 16.53 -19.70
CA ARG A 161 15.55 15.60 -19.81
C ARG A 161 14.35 16.09 -18.98
N LEU A 162 14.56 16.48 -17.72
CA LEU A 162 13.50 16.98 -16.88
C LEU A 162 12.97 18.34 -17.37
N ALA A 163 13.84 19.25 -17.81
CA ALA A 163 13.44 20.52 -18.39
C ALA A 163 12.60 20.33 -19.68
N ALA A 164 12.98 19.40 -20.55
CA ALA A 164 12.20 19.07 -21.74
C ALA A 164 10.80 18.55 -21.39
N THR A 165 10.66 17.73 -20.34
CA THR A 165 9.35 17.27 -19.85
C THR A 165 8.48 18.44 -19.39
N VAL A 166 9.06 19.40 -18.65
CA VAL A 166 8.36 20.62 -18.24
C VAL A 166 7.93 21.45 -19.45
N CYS A 167 8.80 21.62 -20.44
CA CYS A 167 8.48 22.39 -21.65
C CYS A 167 7.39 21.73 -22.49
N LYS A 168 7.37 20.40 -22.61
CA LYS A 168 6.30 19.66 -23.30
C LYS A 168 4.92 19.88 -22.67
N ASP A 169 4.85 19.83 -21.35
CA ASP A 169 3.59 20.00 -20.62
C ASP A 169 3.09 21.46 -20.62
N SER A 170 4.00 22.41 -20.43
CA SER A 170 3.66 23.83 -20.28
C SER A 170 3.66 24.63 -21.60
N GLY A 171 4.20 24.10 -22.68
CA GLY A 171 4.47 24.85 -23.92
C GLY A 171 5.58 25.90 -23.79
N ALA A 172 6.39 25.83 -22.73
CA ALA A 172 7.47 26.78 -22.46
C ALA A 172 8.66 26.61 -23.41
N GLU A 173 9.38 27.70 -23.70
CA GLU A 173 10.62 27.68 -24.43
C GLU A 173 11.74 27.03 -23.63
N LEU A 174 12.49 26.09 -24.20
CA LEU A 174 13.69 25.52 -23.59
C LEU A 174 14.92 26.29 -24.03
N VAL A 175 15.60 26.93 -23.09
CA VAL A 175 16.83 27.67 -23.31
C VAL A 175 18.00 26.94 -22.69
N VAL A 176 18.96 26.53 -23.49
CA VAL A 176 20.17 25.85 -23.02
C VAL A 176 21.35 26.81 -23.11
N LEU A 177 21.96 27.09 -21.97
CA LEU A 177 23.03 28.06 -21.79
C LEU A 177 24.37 27.36 -21.61
N HIS A 178 25.37 27.78 -22.41
CA HIS A 178 26.77 27.47 -22.15
C HIS A 178 27.58 28.73 -21.95
N VAL A 179 28.46 28.75 -20.96
CA VAL A 179 29.29 29.92 -20.62
C VAL A 179 30.76 29.57 -20.83
N PHE A 180 31.37 30.17 -21.83
CA PHE A 180 32.79 30.03 -22.14
C PHE A 180 33.64 30.97 -21.26
N ASN A 181 34.81 30.48 -20.84
CA ASN A 181 35.84 31.37 -20.31
C ASN A 181 36.42 32.22 -21.44
N PRO A 182 36.54 33.57 -21.36
CA PRO A 182 37.11 34.41 -22.39
C PRO A 182 38.55 34.03 -22.81
N ARG A 183 39.28 33.36 -21.90
CA ARG A 183 40.67 32.94 -22.14
C ARG A 183 40.80 31.49 -22.62
N ILE A 184 39.72 30.85 -23.08
CA ILE A 184 39.74 29.48 -23.57
C ILE A 184 40.52 29.38 -24.91
N SER A 185 41.33 28.34 -25.06
CA SER A 185 42.01 28.10 -26.33
C SER A 185 41.02 27.72 -27.44
N ALA A 186 41.36 28.01 -28.72
CA ALA A 186 40.49 27.69 -29.86
C ALA A 186 40.14 26.20 -29.91
N GLU A 187 41.11 25.33 -29.67
CA GLU A 187 40.92 23.88 -29.68
C GLU A 187 39.97 23.40 -28.55
N SER A 188 40.17 23.89 -27.32
CA SER A 188 39.29 23.57 -26.19
C SER A 188 37.88 24.11 -26.40
N ARG A 189 37.74 25.31 -26.97
CA ARG A 189 36.45 25.88 -27.33
C ARG A 189 35.71 25.01 -28.35
N GLN A 190 36.37 24.56 -29.38
CA GLN A 190 35.75 23.69 -30.41
C GLN A 190 35.25 22.37 -29.79
N ARG A 191 36.01 21.76 -28.90
CA ARG A 191 35.61 20.55 -28.18
C ARG A 191 34.40 20.79 -27.28
N GLU A 192 34.37 21.87 -26.47
CA GLU A 192 33.26 22.23 -25.60
C GLU A 192 32.01 22.58 -26.42
N GLU A 193 32.15 23.25 -27.56
CA GLU A 193 31.07 23.61 -28.46
C GLU A 193 30.45 22.38 -29.14
N ALA A 194 31.25 21.42 -29.57
CA ALA A 194 30.78 20.14 -30.11
C ALA A 194 30.02 19.33 -29.02
N ALA A 195 30.54 19.27 -27.81
CA ALA A 195 29.87 18.61 -26.67
C ALA A 195 28.55 19.30 -26.28
N PHE A 196 28.52 20.63 -26.31
CA PHE A 196 27.30 21.42 -26.08
C PHE A 196 26.23 21.17 -27.14
N LEU A 197 26.62 21.14 -28.41
CA LEU A 197 25.70 20.83 -29.51
C LEU A 197 25.13 19.41 -29.38
N LYS A 198 25.99 18.43 -29.15
CA LYS A 198 25.57 17.04 -28.96
C LYS A 198 24.56 16.91 -27.79
N LEU A 199 24.87 17.50 -26.66
CA LEU A 199 24.04 17.43 -25.46
C LEU A 199 22.68 18.14 -25.68
N SER A 200 22.68 19.35 -26.25
CA SER A 200 21.46 20.13 -26.50
C SER A 200 20.59 19.58 -27.63
N SER A 201 21.12 18.68 -28.47
CA SER A 201 20.35 17.98 -29.50
C SER A 201 19.79 16.63 -29.06
N ALA A 202 20.07 16.21 -27.83
CA ALA A 202 19.61 14.92 -27.29
C ALA A 202 18.17 14.95 -26.74
N VAL A 203 17.51 16.10 -26.77
CA VAL A 203 16.11 16.26 -26.31
C VAL A 203 15.16 16.45 -27.49
N ASP A 204 13.94 15.98 -27.35
CA ASP A 204 12.90 15.94 -28.39
C ASP A 204 11.95 17.16 -28.33
N VAL A 205 12.47 18.31 -27.90
CA VAL A 205 11.78 19.61 -27.92
C VAL A 205 12.66 20.66 -28.61
N PRO A 206 12.07 21.71 -29.19
CA PRO A 206 12.82 22.83 -29.71
C PRO A 206 13.72 23.48 -28.67
N VAL A 207 14.97 23.70 -28.98
CA VAL A 207 15.97 24.26 -28.07
C VAL A 207 16.51 25.57 -28.60
N ARG A 208 16.38 26.66 -27.84
CA ARG A 208 17.14 27.89 -28.06
C ARG A 208 18.50 27.79 -27.39
N ARG A 209 19.57 27.82 -28.16
CA ARG A 209 20.93 27.74 -27.66
C ARG A 209 21.49 29.14 -27.41
N VAL A 210 22.02 29.35 -26.21
CA VAL A 210 22.64 30.61 -25.81
C VAL A 210 24.08 30.33 -25.39
N THR A 211 25.02 31.09 -25.93
CA THR A 211 26.42 31.03 -25.55
C THR A 211 26.89 32.39 -25.07
N LEU A 212 27.51 32.44 -23.89
CA LEU A 212 28.05 33.65 -23.30
C LEU A 212 29.53 33.49 -23.00
N PHE A 213 30.26 34.63 -23.05
CA PHE A 213 31.64 34.69 -22.62
C PHE A 213 31.73 35.47 -21.31
N SER A 214 32.21 34.83 -20.22
CA SER A 214 32.33 35.45 -18.93
C SER A 214 33.46 34.83 -18.10
N SER A 215 34.21 35.70 -17.40
CA SER A 215 35.18 35.27 -16.38
C SER A 215 34.50 34.69 -15.14
N SER A 216 33.23 35.00 -14.94
CA SER A 216 32.40 34.46 -13.83
C SER A 216 31.16 33.75 -14.39
N VAL A 217 31.26 32.44 -14.54
CA VAL A 217 30.15 31.58 -15.00
C VAL A 217 28.92 31.81 -14.12
N ARG A 218 29.12 31.94 -12.81
CA ARG A 218 28.02 32.13 -11.85
C ARG A 218 27.25 33.43 -12.10
N GLU A 219 27.94 34.56 -12.33
CA GLU A 219 27.29 35.84 -12.59
C GLU A 219 26.57 35.86 -13.94
N ALA A 220 27.13 35.19 -14.96
CA ALA A 220 26.47 35.01 -16.22
C ALA A 220 25.17 34.23 -16.09
N ILE A 221 25.18 33.12 -15.35
CA ILE A 221 23.97 32.32 -15.06
C ILE A 221 22.92 33.14 -14.30
N VAL A 222 23.30 33.88 -13.24
CA VAL A 222 22.36 34.69 -12.43
C VAL A 222 21.73 35.81 -13.27
N ARG A 223 22.50 36.44 -14.15
CA ARG A 223 21.99 37.48 -15.04
C ARG A 223 20.97 36.94 -16.05
N GLU A 224 21.30 35.82 -16.69
CA GLU A 224 20.40 35.20 -17.67
C GLU A 224 19.14 34.65 -17.00
N ALA A 225 19.28 34.05 -15.82
CA ALA A 225 18.19 33.49 -15.04
C ALA A 225 17.08 34.51 -14.69
N ALA A 226 17.40 35.80 -14.61
CA ALA A 226 16.41 36.85 -14.33
C ALA A 226 15.32 36.97 -15.43
N GLN A 227 15.56 36.42 -16.63
CA GLN A 227 14.63 36.43 -17.76
C GLN A 227 13.75 35.17 -17.84
N HIS A 228 13.96 34.19 -16.95
CA HIS A 228 13.31 32.88 -17.00
C HIS A 228 12.55 32.58 -15.72
N GLN A 229 11.44 31.86 -15.82
CA GLN A 229 10.60 31.49 -14.67
C GLN A 229 11.09 30.24 -13.95
N LEU A 230 11.80 29.36 -14.69
CA LEU A 230 12.38 28.15 -14.10
C LEU A 230 13.85 28.03 -14.52
N VAL A 231 14.71 27.74 -13.57
CA VAL A 231 16.12 27.41 -13.80
C VAL A 231 16.37 25.97 -13.35
N VAL A 232 16.85 25.11 -14.26
CA VAL A 232 17.19 23.72 -13.94
C VAL A 232 18.69 23.54 -13.95
N LEU A 233 19.28 23.16 -12.82
CA LEU A 233 20.72 23.02 -12.61
C LEU A 233 21.11 21.56 -12.37
N GLY A 234 22.10 21.06 -13.07
CA GLY A 234 22.75 19.79 -12.72
C GLY A 234 23.69 19.98 -11.51
N ALA A 235 23.61 19.10 -10.52
CA ALA A 235 24.56 19.07 -9.39
C ALA A 235 25.97 18.71 -9.91
N THR A 236 26.97 19.44 -9.45
CA THR A 236 28.37 19.17 -9.80
C THR A 236 28.93 18.06 -8.90
N MET A 237 29.46 17.01 -9.51
CA MET A 237 30.27 16.02 -8.76
C MET A 237 31.62 16.63 -8.40
N SER A 238 32.01 16.56 -7.13
CA SER A 238 33.37 16.90 -6.73
C SER A 238 34.33 15.81 -7.19
N LEU A 239 35.37 16.18 -7.92
CA LEU A 239 36.48 15.29 -8.32
C LEU A 239 37.34 14.84 -7.12
N MET A 240 37.15 15.39 -5.94
CA MET A 240 37.82 15.01 -4.70
C MET A 240 36.83 14.30 -3.79
N HIS A 241 37.01 13.06 -3.52
CA HIS A 241 36.44 12.05 -2.62
C HIS A 241 35.77 12.52 -1.30
N ARG A 242 35.23 13.72 -1.22
CA ARG A 242 34.39 14.18 -0.11
C ARG A 242 32.94 14.29 -0.58
N PRO A 243 31.98 13.66 0.10
CA PRO A 243 30.58 13.79 -0.23
C PRO A 243 30.16 15.25 0.00
N MET A 244 30.05 16.02 -1.08
CA MET A 244 29.43 17.35 -1.05
C MET A 244 27.99 17.22 -1.50
N VAL A 245 27.06 17.70 -0.70
CA VAL A 245 25.60 17.57 -0.91
C VAL A 245 25.18 18.07 -2.29
N LEU A 246 25.54 19.28 -2.67
CA LEU A 246 25.20 19.87 -3.99
C LEU A 246 26.41 20.45 -4.74
N GLY A 247 27.57 20.49 -4.12
CA GLY A 247 28.72 21.25 -4.61
C GLY A 247 28.62 22.76 -4.30
N ALA A 248 29.75 23.35 -3.91
CA ALA A 248 29.82 24.77 -3.51
C ALA A 248 29.28 25.76 -4.56
N PRO A 249 29.48 25.56 -5.88
CA PRO A 249 28.92 26.45 -6.89
C PRO A 249 27.39 26.46 -6.91
N VAL A 250 26.73 25.29 -6.82
CA VAL A 250 25.27 25.15 -6.89
C VAL A 250 24.59 25.71 -5.65
N SER A 251 25.12 25.42 -4.46
CA SER A 251 24.58 25.94 -3.20
C SER A 251 24.63 27.48 -3.12
N ARG A 252 25.65 28.13 -3.72
CA ARG A 252 25.73 29.58 -3.81
C ARG A 252 24.78 30.16 -4.85
N LEU A 253 24.55 29.47 -5.96
CA LEU A 253 23.61 29.86 -7.01
C LEU A 253 22.17 29.82 -6.48
N LEU A 254 21.77 28.76 -5.77
CA LEU A 254 20.42 28.60 -5.21
C LEU A 254 19.95 29.82 -4.39
N ARG A 255 20.87 30.47 -3.67
CA ARG A 255 20.54 31.66 -2.85
C ARG A 255 20.35 32.94 -3.66
N ARG A 256 20.84 33.00 -4.89
CA ARG A 256 20.84 34.21 -5.75
C ARG A 256 19.89 34.15 -6.92
N LEU A 257 19.45 32.95 -7.30
CA LEU A 257 18.55 32.77 -8.44
C LEU A 257 17.13 33.24 -8.09
N PRO A 258 16.49 34.03 -8.95
CA PRO A 258 15.08 34.39 -8.82
C PRO A 258 14.17 33.22 -9.25
N GLY A 259 12.90 33.28 -8.89
CA GLY A 259 11.85 32.38 -9.35
C GLY A 259 12.00 30.91 -8.92
N SER A 260 11.40 30.03 -9.69
CA SER A 260 11.50 28.57 -9.47
C SER A 260 12.89 28.05 -9.82
N VAL A 261 13.43 27.19 -8.96
CA VAL A 261 14.71 26.53 -9.21
C VAL A 261 14.57 25.03 -8.96
N MET A 262 15.10 24.25 -9.87
CA MET A 262 15.22 22.79 -9.75
C MET A 262 16.70 22.41 -9.83
N VAL A 263 17.23 21.78 -8.80
CA VAL A 263 18.57 21.20 -8.82
C VAL A 263 18.46 19.70 -8.90
N VAL A 264 19.10 19.11 -9.90
CA VAL A 264 19.00 17.68 -10.14
C VAL A 264 20.34 16.99 -9.89
N LYS A 265 20.25 15.83 -9.26
CA LYS A 265 21.37 14.93 -9.01
C LYS A 265 21.00 13.53 -9.44
N THR A 266 21.81 12.94 -10.33
CA THR A 266 21.61 11.54 -10.72
C THR A 266 22.12 10.61 -9.63
N ALA A 267 21.45 9.49 -9.44
CA ALA A 267 22.01 8.38 -8.70
C ALA A 267 23.29 7.94 -9.41
N GLY A 268 24.37 7.75 -8.67
CA GLY A 268 25.55 7.05 -9.21
C GLY A 268 25.11 5.69 -9.77
N PRO A 269 25.98 4.98 -10.51
CA PRO A 269 25.63 3.65 -11.03
C PRO A 269 25.09 2.80 -9.87
N VAL A 270 23.83 2.37 -9.99
CA VAL A 270 22.99 1.71 -8.97
C VAL A 270 23.52 0.30 -8.61
N SER A 271 24.81 0.05 -8.68
CA SER A 271 25.41 -1.25 -8.44
C SER A 271 25.43 -1.71 -6.98
N ALA A 272 25.22 -0.81 -6.01
CA ALA A 272 25.36 -1.17 -4.60
C ALA A 272 24.05 -1.60 -3.89
N LEU A 273 22.88 -1.25 -4.41
CA LEU A 273 21.59 -1.53 -3.76
C LEU A 273 20.80 -2.67 -4.42
N LYS A 274 21.12 -3.03 -5.66
CA LYS A 274 20.51 -4.15 -6.39
C LYS A 274 21.56 -5.22 -6.72
N ASP A 275 22.42 -5.57 -5.75
CA ASP A 275 23.30 -6.71 -5.90
C ASP A 275 22.48 -7.98 -5.63
N PRO A 276 22.11 -8.76 -6.67
CA PRO A 276 21.40 -10.02 -6.49
C PRO A 276 22.22 -11.09 -5.76
N ASP A 277 23.53 -10.91 -5.70
CA ASP A 277 24.47 -11.81 -5.00
C ASP A 277 24.80 -11.35 -3.57
N ARG A 278 24.13 -10.32 -3.07
CA ARG A 278 24.29 -9.93 -1.66
C ARG A 278 23.83 -11.07 -0.78
N PRO A 279 24.72 -11.70 0.02
CA PRO A 279 24.32 -12.83 0.83
C PRO A 279 23.13 -12.41 1.69
N PHE A 280 22.09 -13.24 1.68
CA PHE A 280 20.88 -13.08 2.49
C PHE A 280 21.31 -12.87 3.95
N ARG A 281 21.42 -11.61 4.37
CA ARG A 281 21.64 -11.31 5.78
C ARG A 281 20.31 -11.61 6.47
N MET A 282 20.32 -12.63 7.31
CA MET A 282 19.21 -12.82 8.25
C MET A 282 18.95 -11.48 8.94
N GLU A 283 17.76 -10.95 8.72
CA GLU A 283 17.32 -9.72 9.38
C GLU A 283 17.44 -9.91 10.89
N SER A 284 17.98 -8.94 11.59
CA SER A 284 18.06 -9.02 13.04
C SER A 284 16.64 -9.05 13.64
N ARG A 285 16.45 -9.72 14.77
CA ARG A 285 15.15 -9.74 15.47
C ARG A 285 14.63 -8.33 15.78
N ALA A 286 15.54 -7.39 16.08
CA ALA A 286 15.18 -5.99 16.32
C ALA A 286 14.64 -5.31 15.05
N ALA A 287 15.29 -5.51 13.90
CA ALA A 287 14.81 -4.96 12.63
C ALA A 287 13.46 -5.57 12.19
N ALA A 288 13.26 -6.86 12.43
CA ALA A 288 11.99 -7.53 12.18
C ALA A 288 10.87 -6.98 13.07
N ALA A 289 11.14 -6.73 14.37
CA ALA A 289 10.19 -6.13 15.30
C ALA A 289 9.83 -4.69 14.89
N GLU A 290 10.83 -3.86 14.54
CA GLU A 290 10.62 -2.49 14.06
C GLU A 290 9.77 -2.46 12.79
N ARG A 291 9.97 -3.41 11.87
CA ARG A 291 9.15 -3.54 10.66
C ARG A 291 7.68 -3.84 10.99
N VAL A 292 7.42 -4.70 11.98
CA VAL A 292 6.05 -4.99 12.43
C VAL A 292 5.42 -3.77 13.09
N ASP A 293 6.14 -3.04 13.93
CA ASP A 293 5.66 -1.81 14.57
C ASP A 293 5.32 -0.74 13.53
N ARG A 294 6.17 -0.57 12.53
CA ARG A 294 5.94 0.33 11.40
C ARG A 294 4.69 -0.09 10.61
N TRP A 295 4.61 -1.36 10.23
CA TRP A 295 3.45 -1.89 9.54
C TRP A 295 2.16 -1.67 10.34
N PHE A 296 2.21 -1.90 11.64
CA PHE A 296 1.06 -1.68 12.52
C PHE A 296 0.58 -0.22 12.44
N ALA A 297 1.48 0.74 12.46
CA ALA A 297 1.12 2.15 12.39
C ALA A 297 0.65 2.58 10.98
N GLU A 298 1.28 2.07 9.93
CA GLU A 298 0.98 2.43 8.55
C GLU A 298 -0.27 1.71 7.99
N ASN A 299 -0.49 0.44 8.36
CA ASN A 299 -1.52 -0.44 7.79
C ASN A 299 -2.71 -0.72 8.73
N THR A 300 -2.80 -0.01 9.88
CA THR A 300 -3.98 -0.03 10.75
C THR A 300 -4.84 1.18 10.47
N PHE A 301 -6.04 0.91 9.97
CA PHE A 301 -7.02 1.92 9.62
C PHE A 301 -8.20 1.92 10.58
N HIS A 302 -9.03 2.96 10.48
CA HIS A 302 -10.34 2.99 11.11
C HIS A 302 -11.42 3.13 10.04
N SER A 303 -12.51 2.41 10.14
CA SER A 303 -13.62 2.43 9.16
C SER A 303 -14.16 3.84 8.86
N ARG A 304 -14.04 4.79 9.80
CA ARG A 304 -14.42 6.20 9.58
C ARG A 304 -13.60 6.90 8.50
N GLU A 305 -12.37 6.46 8.23
CA GLU A 305 -11.52 7.02 7.17
C GLU A 305 -12.16 6.81 5.78
N PHE A 306 -13.04 5.82 5.65
CA PHE A 306 -13.70 5.40 4.42
C PHE A 306 -15.21 5.66 4.41
N ALA A 307 -15.71 6.55 5.29
CA ALA A 307 -17.14 6.85 5.39
C ALA A 307 -17.70 7.66 4.20
N ASP A 308 -16.83 8.30 3.41
CA ASP A 308 -17.19 8.94 2.15
C ASP A 308 -17.40 7.87 1.05
N LEU A 309 -18.61 7.29 1.00
CA LEU A 309 -18.92 6.22 0.05
C LEU A 309 -18.85 6.68 -1.42
N ARG A 310 -19.13 7.96 -1.71
CA ARG A 310 -19.01 8.50 -3.07
C ARG A 310 -17.55 8.44 -3.53
N ARG A 311 -16.63 8.78 -2.64
CA ARG A 311 -15.20 8.66 -2.92
C ARG A 311 -14.79 7.22 -3.23
N LEU A 312 -15.31 6.24 -2.49
CA LEU A 312 -15.03 4.83 -2.78
C LEU A 312 -15.58 4.38 -4.13
N VAL A 313 -16.76 4.88 -4.52
CA VAL A 313 -17.33 4.62 -5.86
C VAL A 313 -16.47 5.25 -6.95
N ASP A 314 -16.00 6.49 -6.76
CA ASP A 314 -15.08 7.14 -7.71
C ASP A 314 -13.79 6.34 -7.89
N LEU A 315 -13.19 5.86 -6.78
CA LEU A 315 -11.99 5.01 -6.83
C LEU A 315 -12.25 3.68 -7.53
N LYS A 316 -13.38 3.04 -7.23
CA LYS A 316 -13.83 1.81 -7.91
C LYS A 316 -13.93 2.01 -9.42
N GLN A 317 -14.61 3.07 -9.85
CA GLN A 317 -14.83 3.39 -11.27
C GLN A 317 -13.51 3.68 -12.00
N ARG A 318 -12.62 4.46 -11.40
CA ARG A 318 -11.29 4.75 -11.98
C ARG A 318 -10.42 3.51 -12.14
N GLN A 319 -10.53 2.56 -11.21
CA GLN A 319 -9.81 1.29 -11.30
C GLN A 319 -10.49 0.28 -12.21
N GLY A 320 -11.73 0.55 -12.65
CA GLY A 320 -12.52 -0.36 -13.47
C GLY A 320 -12.80 -1.70 -12.79
N VAL A 321 -12.86 -1.72 -11.44
CA VAL A 321 -13.04 -2.97 -10.67
C VAL A 321 -14.48 -3.18 -10.25
N THR A 322 -14.86 -4.46 -10.14
CA THR A 322 -16.15 -4.91 -9.61
C THR A 322 -15.98 -5.52 -8.22
N ILE A 323 -17.04 -5.45 -7.39
CA ILE A 323 -16.99 -5.85 -5.98
C ILE A 323 -18.12 -6.82 -5.66
N SER A 324 -17.78 -7.99 -5.12
CA SER A 324 -18.72 -8.98 -4.61
C SER A 324 -18.72 -9.05 -3.09
N LEU A 325 -19.91 -9.12 -2.49
CA LEU A 325 -20.09 -9.43 -1.09
C LEU A 325 -20.61 -10.86 -0.95
N GLY A 326 -19.80 -11.74 -0.38
CA GLY A 326 -20.18 -13.10 0.00
C GLY A 326 -20.60 -13.18 1.46
N LEU A 327 -21.73 -13.79 1.75
CA LEU A 327 -22.28 -13.95 3.09
C LEU A 327 -22.34 -15.45 3.45
N PRO A 328 -21.27 -16.03 4.03
CA PRO A 328 -21.30 -17.42 4.50
C PRO A 328 -22.30 -17.53 5.65
N THR A 329 -23.18 -18.56 5.59
CA THR A 329 -24.34 -18.62 6.47
C THR A 329 -24.67 -20.05 6.86
N LEU A 330 -25.03 -20.26 8.13
CA LEU A 330 -25.59 -21.52 8.63
C LEU A 330 -26.53 -21.24 9.82
N ASN A 331 -27.82 -21.51 9.63
CA ASN A 331 -28.87 -21.38 10.67
C ASN A 331 -28.94 -19.96 11.31
N GLU A 332 -29.00 -18.93 10.47
CA GLU A 332 -29.04 -17.52 10.86
C GLU A 332 -30.36 -16.80 10.50
N GLN A 333 -31.52 -17.50 10.62
CA GLN A 333 -32.84 -16.93 10.30
C GLN A 333 -33.16 -15.62 11.04
N ASN A 334 -32.57 -15.39 12.21
CA ASN A 334 -32.84 -14.22 13.04
C ASN A 334 -32.08 -12.96 12.58
N THR A 335 -30.95 -13.10 11.90
CA THR A 335 -30.02 -12.01 11.56
C THR A 335 -29.91 -11.78 10.06
N ILE A 336 -29.96 -12.83 9.24
CA ILE A 336 -29.70 -12.78 7.78
C ILE A 336 -30.54 -11.73 7.05
N GLY A 337 -31.82 -11.62 7.36
CA GLY A 337 -32.71 -10.65 6.70
C GLY A 337 -32.34 -9.19 6.99
N LYS A 338 -31.88 -8.88 8.22
CA LYS A 338 -31.37 -7.56 8.58
C LYS A 338 -30.05 -7.29 7.89
N VAL A 339 -29.13 -8.25 7.89
CA VAL A 339 -27.81 -8.16 7.28
C VAL A 339 -27.93 -7.83 5.79
N VAL A 340 -28.69 -8.64 5.04
CA VAL A 340 -28.90 -8.46 3.60
C VAL A 340 -29.54 -7.09 3.30
N ARG A 341 -30.63 -6.73 3.96
CA ARG A 341 -31.32 -5.44 3.72
C ARG A 341 -30.42 -4.25 4.01
N THR A 342 -29.63 -4.30 5.10
CA THR A 342 -28.71 -3.22 5.47
C THR A 342 -27.65 -2.99 4.39
N PHE A 343 -27.02 -4.03 3.90
CA PHE A 343 -25.96 -3.90 2.88
C PHE A 343 -26.54 -3.55 1.52
N LYS A 344 -27.61 -4.23 1.08
CA LYS A 344 -28.26 -3.97 -0.21
C LYS A 344 -28.73 -2.52 -0.31
N HIS A 345 -29.48 -2.05 0.68
CA HIS A 345 -30.00 -0.67 0.67
C HIS A 345 -28.86 0.36 0.67
N ALA A 346 -27.86 0.22 1.54
CA ALA A 346 -26.85 1.26 1.71
C ALA A 346 -25.78 1.25 0.61
N LEU A 347 -25.37 0.06 0.13
CA LEU A 347 -24.17 -0.13 -0.68
C LEU A 347 -24.43 -0.60 -2.13
N MET A 348 -25.71 -0.90 -2.49
CA MET A 348 -26.10 -1.18 -3.87
C MET A 348 -27.14 -0.16 -4.36
N GLU A 349 -28.24 0.05 -3.60
CA GLU A 349 -29.38 0.87 -4.06
C GLU A 349 -29.10 2.36 -3.87
N ARG A 350 -28.63 2.78 -2.68
CA ARG A 350 -28.37 4.19 -2.37
C ARG A 350 -27.03 4.67 -2.92
N VAL A 351 -25.98 3.84 -2.78
CA VAL A 351 -24.62 4.12 -3.29
C VAL A 351 -24.10 2.84 -3.92
N PRO A 352 -23.82 2.80 -5.25
CA PRO A 352 -23.46 1.58 -5.96
C PRO A 352 -21.98 1.21 -5.73
N LEU A 353 -21.63 0.92 -4.48
CA LEU A 353 -20.28 0.48 -4.11
C LEU A 353 -20.06 -1.00 -4.43
N ILE A 354 -21.02 -1.87 -4.08
CA ILE A 354 -20.95 -3.31 -4.37
C ILE A 354 -21.86 -3.66 -5.55
N ASP A 355 -21.43 -4.63 -6.37
CA ASP A 355 -22.11 -5.01 -7.60
C ASP A 355 -23.03 -6.24 -7.40
N GLU A 356 -22.65 -7.12 -6.47
CA GLU A 356 -23.47 -8.28 -6.12
C GLU A 356 -23.37 -8.65 -4.64
N ILE A 357 -24.44 -9.26 -4.13
CA ILE A 357 -24.50 -9.92 -2.83
C ILE A 357 -24.94 -11.35 -3.06
N VAL A 358 -24.16 -12.31 -2.58
CA VAL A 358 -24.50 -13.73 -2.63
C VAL A 358 -24.45 -14.33 -1.24
N VAL A 359 -25.50 -15.01 -0.84
CA VAL A 359 -25.54 -15.81 0.39
C VAL A 359 -25.06 -17.22 0.05
N ILE A 360 -24.03 -17.67 0.74
CA ILE A 360 -23.47 -19.02 0.59
C ILE A 360 -23.96 -19.85 1.78
N ASP A 361 -25.00 -20.61 1.56
CA ASP A 361 -25.63 -21.41 2.59
C ASP A 361 -24.92 -22.75 2.78
N SER A 362 -24.57 -23.06 4.00
CA SER A 362 -23.85 -24.28 4.38
C SER A 362 -24.80 -25.43 4.78
N GLY A 363 -26.02 -25.43 4.26
CA GLY A 363 -27.05 -26.44 4.54
C GLY A 363 -27.89 -26.09 5.76
N SER A 364 -28.39 -24.85 5.83
CA SER A 364 -29.28 -24.41 6.92
C SER A 364 -30.57 -25.25 6.96
N SER A 365 -30.92 -25.68 8.15
CA SER A 365 -32.16 -26.43 8.41
C SER A 365 -33.35 -25.54 8.82
N ASP A 366 -33.10 -24.26 9.05
CA ASP A 366 -34.10 -23.25 9.41
C ASP A 366 -34.54 -22.40 8.18
N ARG A 367 -35.20 -21.27 8.40
CA ARG A 367 -35.71 -20.42 7.33
C ARG A 367 -34.66 -19.47 6.73
N THR A 368 -33.38 -19.65 6.99
CA THR A 368 -32.29 -18.75 6.59
C THR A 368 -32.32 -18.48 5.08
N ALA A 369 -32.26 -19.51 4.26
CA ALA A 369 -32.26 -19.39 2.78
C ALA A 369 -33.50 -18.64 2.27
N ALA A 370 -34.70 -19.05 2.70
CA ALA A 370 -35.95 -18.41 2.28
C ALA A 370 -36.07 -16.93 2.71
N ILE A 371 -35.46 -16.53 3.83
CA ILE A 371 -35.43 -15.13 4.28
C ILE A 371 -34.47 -14.31 3.42
N ALA A 372 -33.31 -14.86 3.05
CA ALA A 372 -32.34 -14.20 2.18
C ALA A 372 -32.90 -13.99 0.76
N GLU A 373 -33.52 -15.00 0.18
CA GLU A 373 -34.19 -14.92 -1.13
C GLU A 373 -35.28 -13.84 -1.16
N ARG A 374 -36.14 -13.79 -0.12
CA ARG A 374 -37.15 -12.74 0.02
C ARG A 374 -36.56 -11.34 0.19
N ALA A 375 -35.33 -11.23 0.69
CA ALA A 375 -34.61 -9.96 0.72
C ALA A 375 -34.02 -9.58 -0.66
N GLY A 376 -34.18 -10.44 -1.67
CA GLY A 376 -33.85 -10.18 -3.07
C GLY A 376 -32.35 -10.28 -3.35
N VAL A 377 -31.68 -11.28 -2.79
CA VAL A 377 -30.30 -11.66 -3.11
C VAL A 377 -30.22 -13.13 -3.52
N SER A 378 -29.19 -13.48 -4.26
CA SER A 378 -28.93 -14.86 -4.67
C SER A 378 -28.51 -15.69 -3.45
N VAL A 379 -29.07 -16.89 -3.35
CA VAL A 379 -28.68 -17.89 -2.35
C VAL A 379 -28.17 -19.13 -3.09
N VAL A 380 -27.01 -19.61 -2.68
CA VAL A 380 -26.38 -20.78 -3.28
C VAL A 380 -25.99 -21.78 -2.19
N GLN A 381 -26.35 -23.04 -2.39
CA GLN A 381 -25.91 -24.11 -1.49
C GLN A 381 -24.45 -24.45 -1.80
N HIS A 382 -23.57 -24.35 -0.81
CA HIS A 382 -22.14 -24.60 -1.05
C HIS A 382 -21.90 -26.05 -1.53
N SER A 383 -22.73 -27.00 -1.13
CA SER A 383 -22.63 -28.40 -1.56
C SER A 383 -22.84 -28.62 -3.06
N GLU A 384 -23.58 -27.72 -3.73
CA GLU A 384 -23.84 -27.76 -5.16
C GLU A 384 -22.72 -27.20 -6.02
N ILE A 385 -21.83 -26.41 -5.39
CA ILE A 385 -20.69 -25.79 -6.08
C ILE A 385 -19.55 -26.80 -6.15
N LEU A 386 -18.97 -27.02 -7.35
CA LEU A 386 -17.85 -27.93 -7.58
C LEU A 386 -18.06 -29.31 -6.94
N PRO A 387 -19.13 -30.06 -7.28
CA PRO A 387 -19.51 -31.28 -6.58
C PRO A 387 -18.43 -32.38 -6.63
N ARG A 388 -17.56 -32.37 -7.64
CA ARG A 388 -16.43 -33.31 -7.75
C ARG A 388 -15.42 -33.20 -6.59
N TYR A 389 -15.34 -32.03 -5.97
CA TYR A 389 -14.47 -31.79 -4.83
C TYR A 389 -15.13 -32.16 -3.49
N GLY A 390 -16.35 -32.69 -3.53
CA GLY A 390 -17.13 -33.01 -2.33
C GLY A 390 -17.65 -31.76 -1.62
N ALA A 391 -18.22 -31.95 -0.44
CA ALA A 391 -18.68 -30.86 0.42
C ALA A 391 -18.24 -31.16 1.86
N PHE A 392 -17.30 -30.38 2.36
CA PHE A 392 -16.88 -30.44 3.76
C PHE A 392 -17.68 -29.46 4.60
N HIS A 393 -17.79 -29.79 5.90
CA HIS A 393 -18.40 -28.87 6.84
C HIS A 393 -17.39 -27.80 7.26
N GLY A 394 -17.87 -26.57 7.37
CA GLY A 394 -17.09 -25.45 7.93
C GLY A 394 -17.09 -24.22 7.04
N LYS A 395 -16.73 -23.11 7.67
CA LYS A 395 -16.76 -21.79 7.05
C LYS A 395 -15.82 -21.71 5.83
N GLY A 396 -14.60 -22.23 5.99
CA GLY A 396 -13.60 -22.16 4.94
C GLY A 396 -14.00 -22.86 3.64
N GLU A 397 -14.76 -23.95 3.73
CA GLU A 397 -15.33 -24.61 2.56
C GLU A 397 -16.29 -23.69 1.79
N ALA A 398 -17.20 -23.02 2.50
CA ALA A 398 -18.12 -22.06 1.90
C ALA A 398 -17.38 -20.91 1.24
N LEU A 399 -16.30 -20.41 1.86
CA LEU A 399 -15.48 -19.33 1.32
C LEU A 399 -14.73 -19.76 0.07
N TRP A 400 -14.09 -20.93 0.09
CA TRP A 400 -13.40 -21.47 -1.08
C TRP A 400 -14.34 -21.64 -2.26
N LYS A 401 -15.49 -22.25 -2.04
CA LYS A 401 -16.50 -22.46 -3.06
C LYS A 401 -17.12 -21.15 -3.56
N SER A 402 -17.25 -20.16 -2.68
CA SER A 402 -17.76 -18.84 -3.07
C SER A 402 -16.91 -18.14 -4.12
N LEU A 403 -15.59 -18.39 -4.17
CA LEU A 403 -14.71 -17.85 -5.22
C LEU A 403 -15.16 -18.26 -6.62
N PHE A 404 -15.73 -19.46 -6.76
CA PHE A 404 -16.28 -19.92 -8.03
C PHE A 404 -17.52 -19.15 -8.46
N MET A 405 -18.38 -18.78 -7.51
CA MET A 405 -19.68 -18.12 -7.78
C MET A 405 -19.59 -16.60 -7.87
N LEU A 406 -18.80 -15.98 -7.00
CA LEU A 406 -18.64 -14.53 -6.96
C LEU A 406 -17.92 -14.03 -8.21
N LYS A 407 -18.30 -12.87 -8.74
CA LYS A 407 -17.78 -12.33 -10.02
C LYS A 407 -16.81 -11.18 -9.85
N GLY A 408 -16.87 -10.44 -8.72
CA GLY A 408 -16.12 -9.22 -8.49
C GLY A 408 -14.60 -9.41 -8.46
N ASP A 409 -13.87 -8.38 -8.83
CA ASP A 409 -12.40 -8.29 -8.74
C ASP A 409 -11.92 -8.13 -7.30
N LEU A 410 -12.75 -7.52 -6.46
CA LEU A 410 -12.61 -7.47 -5.01
C LEU A 410 -13.71 -8.32 -4.38
N ILE A 411 -13.32 -9.16 -3.44
CA ILE A 411 -14.23 -10.03 -2.70
C ILE A 411 -14.21 -9.63 -1.23
N CYS A 412 -15.40 -9.40 -0.68
CA CYS A 412 -15.60 -9.12 0.73
C CYS A 412 -16.44 -10.23 1.36
N TRP A 413 -16.05 -10.72 2.53
CA TRP A 413 -16.85 -11.65 3.33
C TRP A 413 -17.17 -11.04 4.69
N VAL A 414 -18.41 -11.20 5.12
CA VAL A 414 -18.90 -10.75 6.42
C VAL A 414 -19.75 -11.85 7.03
N ASP A 415 -19.52 -12.16 8.29
CA ASP A 415 -20.34 -13.11 9.04
C ASP A 415 -21.78 -12.63 9.19
N THR A 416 -22.73 -13.55 9.22
CA THR A 416 -24.17 -13.25 9.25
C THR A 416 -24.82 -13.31 10.64
N ASP A 417 -24.09 -13.73 11.67
CA ASP A 417 -24.52 -13.78 13.08
C ASP A 417 -24.46 -12.44 13.83
N VAL A 418 -24.19 -11.34 13.11
CA VAL A 418 -23.98 -10.00 13.69
C VAL A 418 -25.32 -9.29 13.92
N THR A 419 -25.62 -8.94 15.16
CA THR A 419 -26.89 -8.28 15.52
C THR A 419 -26.88 -6.76 15.34
N ASN A 420 -25.72 -6.12 15.50
CA ASN A 420 -25.51 -4.67 15.31
C ASN A 420 -24.88 -4.33 13.95
N ILE A 421 -25.31 -5.03 12.89
CA ILE A 421 -24.77 -4.87 11.55
C ILE A 421 -24.88 -3.41 11.04
N HIS A 422 -23.84 -2.95 10.36
CA HIS A 422 -23.73 -1.60 9.81
C HIS A 422 -22.91 -1.64 8.51
N PRO A 423 -23.17 -0.80 7.50
CA PRO A 423 -22.41 -0.76 6.24
C PRO A 423 -20.89 -0.63 6.39
N LYS A 424 -20.40 -0.10 7.53
CA LYS A 424 -18.97 0.02 7.84
C LYS A 424 -18.22 -1.32 7.85
N PHE A 425 -18.91 -2.44 8.08
CA PHE A 425 -18.33 -3.77 8.03
C PHE A 425 -17.88 -4.16 6.60
N VAL A 426 -18.46 -3.53 5.59
CA VAL A 426 -18.10 -3.72 4.18
C VAL A 426 -17.20 -2.57 3.69
N TYR A 427 -17.67 -1.33 3.78
CA TYR A 427 -16.90 -0.22 3.23
C TYR A 427 -15.57 0.02 3.95
N GLY A 428 -15.48 -0.32 5.24
CA GLY A 428 -14.23 -0.27 6.00
C GLY A 428 -13.17 -1.22 5.44
N LEU A 429 -13.59 -2.45 5.07
CA LEU A 429 -12.70 -3.45 4.48
C LEU A 429 -12.29 -3.12 3.03
N LEU A 430 -13.21 -2.55 2.26
CA LEU A 430 -12.96 -2.18 0.87
C LEU A 430 -12.11 -0.92 0.73
N GLY A 431 -12.17 -0.03 1.73
CA GLY A 431 -11.48 1.25 1.71
C GLY A 431 -9.98 1.16 1.45
N PRO A 432 -9.20 0.39 2.22
CA PRO A 432 -7.78 0.23 1.96
C PRO A 432 -7.48 -0.38 0.59
N LEU A 433 -8.24 -1.40 0.15
CA LEU A 433 -8.07 -2.05 -1.16
C LEU A 433 -8.27 -1.07 -2.33
N LEU A 434 -9.25 -0.16 -2.20
CA LEU A 434 -9.52 0.85 -3.23
C LEU A 434 -8.54 2.02 -3.17
N SER A 435 -7.98 2.31 -1.99
CA SER A 435 -7.07 3.45 -1.79
C SER A 435 -5.62 3.11 -2.13
N ASP A 436 -5.20 1.86 -1.95
CA ASP A 436 -3.83 1.41 -2.20
C ASP A 436 -3.82 0.06 -2.94
N PRO A 437 -3.34 -0.01 -4.19
CA PRO A 437 -3.28 -1.25 -4.95
C PRO A 437 -2.24 -2.26 -4.45
N GLU A 438 -1.29 -1.83 -3.60
CA GLU A 438 -0.34 -2.71 -2.95
C GLU A 438 -0.98 -3.49 -1.78
N ILE A 439 -2.10 -3.01 -1.25
CA ILE A 439 -2.90 -3.76 -0.28
C ILE A 439 -3.73 -4.80 -1.04
N HIS A 440 -3.51 -6.07 -0.69
CA HIS A 440 -4.15 -7.22 -1.33
C HIS A 440 -5.19 -7.89 -0.45
N TYR A 441 -5.03 -7.78 0.86
CA TYR A 441 -5.92 -8.40 1.84
C TYR A 441 -6.13 -7.49 3.05
N VAL A 442 -7.37 -7.38 3.49
CA VAL A 442 -7.77 -6.52 4.61
C VAL A 442 -8.54 -7.32 5.63
N LYS A 443 -8.07 -7.27 6.87
CA LYS A 443 -8.66 -7.94 8.02
C LYS A 443 -9.42 -6.95 8.88
N GLY A 444 -10.69 -7.22 9.19
CA GLY A 444 -11.44 -6.44 10.17
C GLY A 444 -11.05 -6.79 11.59
N PHE A 445 -11.08 -5.81 12.50
CA PHE A 445 -11.06 -6.07 13.92
C PHE A 445 -12.05 -5.15 14.65
N TYR A 446 -12.46 -5.54 15.83
CA TYR A 446 -13.50 -4.83 16.58
C TYR A 446 -13.44 -5.19 18.06
N ARG A 447 -14.03 -4.34 18.88
CA ARG A 447 -14.21 -4.62 20.30
C ARG A 447 -15.38 -5.59 20.47
N ARG A 448 -15.15 -6.63 21.26
CA ARG A 448 -16.15 -7.64 21.64
C ARG A 448 -16.42 -7.54 23.14
N PRO A 449 -17.45 -6.81 23.58
CA PRO A 449 -17.84 -6.83 24.99
C PRO A 449 -18.32 -8.23 25.37
N LEU A 450 -17.88 -8.75 26.50
CA LEU A 450 -18.44 -9.96 27.09
C LEU A 450 -19.58 -9.57 28.01
N GLN A 451 -20.72 -10.22 27.87
CA GLN A 451 -21.85 -10.07 28.75
C GLN A 451 -21.83 -11.25 29.73
N PHE A 452 -21.61 -10.97 31.04
CA PHE A 452 -21.77 -11.90 32.12
C PHE A 452 -23.02 -11.48 32.93
N GLY A 453 -24.18 -12.12 32.68
CA GLY A 453 -25.44 -11.72 33.29
C GLY A 453 -25.81 -10.27 32.94
N ALA A 454 -25.91 -9.40 33.95
CA ALA A 454 -26.19 -7.97 33.79
C ALA A 454 -24.93 -7.10 33.57
N GLU A 455 -23.75 -7.64 33.82
CA GLU A 455 -22.48 -6.91 33.64
C GLU A 455 -21.91 -7.05 32.23
N ILE A 456 -21.51 -5.92 31.67
CA ILE A 456 -20.81 -5.86 30.36
C ILE A 456 -19.34 -5.55 30.63
N GLN A 457 -18.47 -6.54 30.45
CA GLN A 457 -17.03 -6.30 30.41
C GLN A 457 -16.64 -5.81 29.01
N ALA A 458 -16.07 -4.61 28.96
CA ALA A 458 -15.66 -3.98 27.70
C ALA A 458 -14.54 -4.74 26.94
N GLN A 459 -13.81 -5.60 27.64
CA GLN A 459 -12.71 -6.43 27.13
C GLN A 459 -12.90 -7.88 27.57
N GLY A 460 -12.58 -8.83 26.68
CA GLY A 460 -12.63 -10.26 27.00
C GLY A 460 -13.12 -11.18 25.89
N GLY A 461 -13.61 -10.63 24.77
CA GLY A 461 -13.87 -11.41 23.55
C GLY A 461 -12.58 -11.77 22.81
N GLY A 462 -12.62 -12.87 22.03
CA GLY A 462 -11.45 -13.32 21.27
C GLY A 462 -10.54 -14.26 22.06
N ARG A 463 -11.08 -15.03 22.97
CA ARG A 463 -10.32 -15.99 23.82
C ARG A 463 -9.40 -16.91 23.02
N VAL A 464 -9.84 -17.45 21.89
CA VAL A 464 -9.01 -18.30 21.02
C VAL A 464 -7.88 -17.47 20.39
N THR A 465 -8.14 -16.21 20.03
CA THR A 465 -7.09 -15.30 19.56
C THR A 465 -6.00 -15.13 20.61
N GLU A 466 -6.34 -14.80 21.84
CA GLU A 466 -5.36 -14.49 22.88
C GLU A 466 -4.66 -15.74 23.45
N LEU A 467 -5.36 -16.89 23.52
CA LEU A 467 -4.85 -18.10 24.16
C LEU A 467 -4.20 -19.09 23.18
N ALA A 468 -4.49 -19.02 21.88
CA ALA A 468 -3.94 -19.93 20.89
C ALA A 468 -3.24 -19.19 19.73
N ALA A 469 -3.97 -18.36 18.96
CA ALA A 469 -3.41 -17.76 17.75
C ALA A 469 -2.30 -16.74 18.02
N ARG A 470 -2.46 -15.86 19.02
CA ARG A 470 -1.44 -14.85 19.35
C ARG A 470 -0.14 -15.47 19.84
N PRO A 471 -0.12 -16.44 20.79
CA PRO A 471 1.10 -17.16 21.14
C PRO A 471 1.75 -17.86 19.96
N LEU A 472 0.96 -18.56 19.13
CA LEU A 472 1.46 -19.25 17.94
C LEU A 472 2.12 -18.28 16.95
N LEU A 473 1.49 -17.15 16.66
CA LEU A 473 2.02 -16.11 15.77
C LEU A 473 3.32 -15.53 16.33
N ASN A 474 3.35 -15.14 17.60
CA ASN A 474 4.55 -14.57 18.22
C ASN A 474 5.74 -15.53 18.27
N LEU A 475 5.48 -16.83 18.45
CA LEU A 475 6.52 -17.84 18.52
C LEU A 475 7.09 -18.21 17.14
N PHE A 476 6.24 -18.35 16.13
CA PHE A 476 6.61 -18.98 14.87
C PHE A 476 6.46 -18.09 13.64
N PHE A 477 5.63 -17.03 13.72
CA PHE A 477 5.32 -16.11 12.64
C PHE A 477 5.34 -14.65 13.13
N PRO A 478 6.48 -14.20 13.70
CA PRO A 478 6.57 -12.89 14.36
C PRO A 478 6.21 -11.72 13.44
N GLU A 479 6.35 -11.87 12.14
CA GLU A 479 5.93 -10.90 11.13
C GLU A 479 4.41 -10.60 11.18
N LEU A 480 3.60 -11.52 11.65
CA LEU A 480 2.14 -11.36 11.80
C LEU A 480 1.71 -10.99 13.22
N SER A 481 2.66 -10.80 14.16
CA SER A 481 2.38 -10.53 15.57
C SER A 481 1.64 -9.20 15.80
N GLY A 482 1.71 -8.26 14.86
CA GLY A 482 1.01 -6.98 14.89
C GLY A 482 -0.49 -7.05 14.55
N LEU A 483 -1.02 -8.21 14.15
CA LEU A 483 -2.45 -8.36 13.88
C LEU A 483 -3.27 -8.30 15.17
N VAL A 484 -4.26 -7.38 15.21
CA VAL A 484 -5.14 -7.20 16.38
C VAL A 484 -6.07 -8.39 16.57
N GLN A 485 -6.73 -8.82 15.49
CA GLN A 485 -7.63 -9.98 15.52
C GLN A 485 -7.42 -10.87 14.28
N PRO A 486 -6.40 -11.73 14.29
CA PRO A 486 -6.09 -12.61 13.15
C PRO A 486 -7.23 -13.57 12.79
N LEU A 487 -8.09 -13.90 13.74
CA LEU A 487 -9.21 -14.84 13.57
C LEU A 487 -10.57 -14.15 13.39
N SER A 488 -10.61 -12.84 13.04
CA SER A 488 -11.90 -12.19 12.75
C SER A 488 -12.54 -12.77 11.48
N GLY A 489 -13.86 -12.82 11.45
CA GLY A 489 -14.63 -13.38 10.33
C GLY A 489 -14.93 -12.39 9.21
N GLU A 490 -14.55 -11.13 9.36
CA GLU A 490 -14.76 -10.07 8.39
C GLU A 490 -13.44 -9.72 7.70
N TYR A 491 -13.37 -9.92 6.39
CA TYR A 491 -12.20 -9.62 5.59
C TYR A 491 -12.54 -9.44 4.11
N ALA A 492 -11.66 -8.78 3.41
CA ALA A 492 -11.77 -8.59 1.97
C ALA A 492 -10.40 -8.75 1.30
N GLY A 493 -10.39 -9.11 0.03
CA GLY A 493 -9.16 -9.24 -0.72
C GLY A 493 -9.36 -9.11 -2.22
N ARG A 494 -8.25 -8.94 -2.92
CA ARG A 494 -8.23 -8.98 -4.38
C ARG A 494 -8.42 -10.41 -4.84
N ARG A 495 -9.34 -10.62 -5.76
CA ARG A 495 -9.63 -11.94 -6.32
C ARG A 495 -8.37 -12.69 -6.74
N ARG A 496 -7.50 -12.04 -7.54
CA ARG A 496 -6.26 -12.64 -8.04
C ARG A 496 -5.36 -13.22 -6.95
N VAL A 497 -5.41 -12.64 -5.75
CA VAL A 497 -4.65 -13.10 -4.58
C VAL A 497 -5.38 -14.22 -3.88
N LEU A 498 -6.69 -14.06 -3.65
CA LEU A 498 -7.50 -15.07 -2.97
C LEU A 498 -7.57 -16.40 -3.75
N GLU A 499 -7.64 -16.34 -5.07
CA GLU A 499 -7.66 -17.54 -5.92
C GLU A 499 -6.31 -18.22 -6.09
N SER A 500 -5.21 -17.54 -5.72
CA SER A 500 -3.83 -18.06 -5.83
C SER A 500 -3.32 -18.76 -4.56
N VAL A 501 -4.09 -18.72 -3.47
CA VAL A 501 -3.70 -19.30 -2.19
C VAL A 501 -4.62 -20.44 -1.78
N PRO A 502 -4.14 -21.43 -1.02
CA PRO A 502 -4.96 -22.53 -0.51
C PRO A 502 -5.90 -22.05 0.59
N PHE A 503 -7.00 -22.78 0.78
CA PHE A 503 -7.99 -22.57 1.85
C PHE A 503 -8.10 -23.79 2.74
N PHE A 504 -8.22 -23.60 4.04
CA PHE A 504 -8.62 -24.66 4.97
C PHE A 504 -10.14 -24.70 5.12
N THR A 505 -10.74 -25.89 5.19
CA THR A 505 -12.21 -26.05 5.13
C THR A 505 -12.94 -25.58 6.37
N GLY A 506 -12.30 -25.64 7.55
CA GLY A 506 -12.90 -25.33 8.85
C GLY A 506 -12.48 -24.01 9.48
N TYR A 507 -12.16 -24.06 10.77
CA TYR A 507 -11.79 -22.90 11.59
C TYR A 507 -10.37 -22.40 11.35
N GLY A 508 -9.56 -23.13 10.62
CA GLY A 508 -8.19 -22.72 10.27
C GLY A 508 -8.10 -21.77 9.10
N VAL A 509 -9.21 -21.48 8.41
CA VAL A 509 -9.20 -20.68 7.17
C VAL A 509 -8.62 -19.29 7.37
N GLU A 510 -8.97 -18.60 8.46
CA GLU A 510 -8.49 -17.25 8.74
C GLU A 510 -6.98 -17.21 8.95
N LEU A 511 -6.44 -18.15 9.73
CA LEU A 511 -4.99 -18.25 9.94
C LEU A 511 -4.29 -18.69 8.66
N GLY A 512 -4.81 -19.70 7.97
CA GLY A 512 -4.23 -20.22 6.73
C GLY A 512 -4.09 -19.15 5.65
N LEU A 513 -5.12 -18.32 5.43
CA LEU A 513 -5.09 -17.21 4.49
C LEU A 513 -4.02 -16.16 4.87
N LEU A 514 -3.93 -15.81 6.16
CA LEU A 514 -2.91 -14.85 6.62
C LEU A 514 -1.50 -15.37 6.38
N LEU A 515 -1.24 -16.63 6.70
CA LEU A 515 0.05 -17.28 6.49
C LEU A 515 0.41 -17.34 5.00
N ALA A 516 -0.51 -17.84 4.16
CA ALA A 516 -0.28 -17.99 2.73
C ALA A 516 -0.09 -16.63 2.01
N ILE A 517 -0.91 -15.63 2.33
CA ILE A 517 -0.82 -14.29 1.72
C ILE A 517 0.44 -13.56 2.19
N SER A 518 0.77 -13.64 3.48
CA SER A 518 2.01 -13.03 4.01
C SER A 518 3.25 -13.63 3.35
N GLU A 519 3.23 -14.94 3.09
CA GLU A 519 4.33 -15.61 2.41
C GLU A 519 4.47 -15.19 0.95
N ALA A 520 3.36 -15.18 0.22
CA ALA A 520 3.39 -14.94 -1.23
C ALA A 520 3.59 -13.46 -1.57
N TYR A 521 3.09 -12.54 -0.74
CA TYR A 521 3.02 -11.11 -1.05
C TYR A 521 3.65 -10.20 0.01
N GLY A 522 4.11 -10.76 1.13
CA GLY A 522 4.69 -10.00 2.24
C GLY A 522 3.68 -9.31 3.14
N LEU A 523 4.16 -8.83 4.29
CA LEU A 523 3.33 -8.17 5.31
C LEU A 523 2.65 -6.90 4.81
N ARG A 524 3.27 -6.14 3.92
CA ARG A 524 2.69 -4.90 3.36
C ARG A 524 1.41 -5.11 2.54
N ALA A 525 1.25 -6.29 1.95
CA ALA A 525 0.05 -6.65 1.23
C ALA A 525 -1.18 -6.82 2.15
N ILE A 526 -0.97 -6.86 3.46
CA ILE A 526 -2.00 -7.04 4.47
C ILE A 526 -2.25 -5.72 5.20
N ALA A 527 -3.53 -5.37 5.38
CA ALA A 527 -3.96 -4.26 6.24
C ALA A 527 -5.00 -4.74 7.24
N GLN A 528 -5.24 -3.93 8.28
CA GLN A 528 -6.28 -4.19 9.25
C GLN A 528 -7.12 -2.95 9.53
N VAL A 529 -8.41 -3.13 9.82
CA VAL A 529 -9.37 -2.02 9.97
C VAL A 529 -10.19 -2.19 11.24
N ASP A 530 -10.21 -1.15 12.08
CA ASP A 530 -11.12 -1.04 13.23
C ASP A 530 -12.56 -0.79 12.73
N LEU A 531 -13.40 -1.81 12.89
CA LEU A 531 -14.83 -1.77 12.58
C LEU A 531 -15.69 -1.34 13.78
N GLY A 532 -15.07 -0.98 14.90
CA GLY A 532 -15.71 -0.47 16.10
C GLY A 532 -16.18 -1.58 17.04
N MET A 533 -17.48 -1.78 17.19
CA MET A 533 -18.06 -2.78 18.11
C MET A 533 -18.83 -3.83 17.31
N ARG A 534 -18.64 -5.11 17.66
CA ARG A 534 -19.44 -6.24 17.17
C ARG A 534 -20.12 -6.95 18.34
N VAL A 535 -21.41 -7.19 18.20
CA VAL A 535 -22.22 -7.97 19.14
C VAL A 535 -22.67 -9.25 18.46
N HIS A 536 -22.30 -10.40 19.04
CA HIS A 536 -22.60 -11.74 18.53
C HIS A 536 -22.83 -12.70 19.70
N ARG A 537 -23.27 -13.93 19.42
CA ARG A 537 -23.47 -14.95 20.44
C ARG A 537 -22.13 -15.48 20.98
N ASN A 538 -22.07 -15.72 22.28
CA ASN A 538 -20.92 -16.37 22.90
C ASN A 538 -20.94 -17.87 22.63
N GLN A 539 -19.77 -18.42 22.30
CA GLN A 539 -19.57 -19.87 22.18
C GLN A 539 -19.12 -20.49 23.50
N THR A 540 -19.40 -21.78 23.66
CA THR A 540 -18.98 -22.55 24.83
C THR A 540 -17.46 -22.74 24.86
N LEU A 541 -16.90 -23.05 26.03
CA LEU A 541 -15.47 -23.33 26.16
C LEU A 541 -15.05 -24.54 25.31
N PHE A 542 -15.89 -25.56 25.23
CA PHE A 542 -15.64 -26.74 24.39
C PHE A 542 -15.57 -26.41 22.90
N ASP A 543 -16.44 -25.53 22.40
CA ASP A 543 -16.38 -25.11 20.99
C ASP A 543 -15.14 -24.28 20.72
N LEU A 544 -14.77 -23.40 21.66
CA LEU A 544 -13.51 -22.62 21.55
C LEU A 544 -12.28 -23.51 21.59
N SER A 545 -12.27 -24.61 22.35
CA SER A 545 -11.14 -25.54 22.39
C SER A 545 -11.00 -26.33 21.09
N LYS A 546 -12.12 -26.71 20.42
CA LYS A 546 -12.10 -27.31 19.07
C LYS A 546 -11.52 -26.35 18.03
N MET A 547 -11.91 -25.06 18.10
CA MET A 547 -11.35 -24.02 17.23
C MET A 547 -9.83 -23.85 17.47
N ALA A 548 -9.39 -23.81 18.73
CA ALA A 548 -7.98 -23.69 19.08
C ALA A 548 -7.15 -24.87 18.53
N PHE A 549 -7.71 -26.08 18.63
CA PHE A 549 -7.07 -27.29 18.12
C PHE A 549 -6.86 -27.23 16.61
N ALA A 550 -7.89 -26.87 15.84
CA ALA A 550 -7.81 -26.70 14.38
C ALA A 550 -6.77 -25.63 13.97
N ILE A 551 -6.76 -24.49 14.67
CA ILE A 551 -5.82 -23.38 14.41
C ILE A 551 -4.37 -23.81 14.63
N ILE A 552 -4.09 -24.56 15.72
CA ILE A 552 -2.77 -25.07 16.03
C ILE A 552 -2.32 -26.09 14.95
N GLN A 553 -3.23 -26.98 14.51
CA GLN A 553 -2.93 -27.93 13.43
C GLN A 553 -2.52 -27.21 12.14
N VAL A 554 -3.26 -26.19 11.73
CA VAL A 554 -2.92 -25.38 10.54
C VAL A 554 -1.56 -24.70 10.67
N GLY A 555 -1.24 -24.13 11.83
CA GLY A 555 0.06 -23.53 12.09
C GLY A 555 1.20 -24.54 12.01
N LEU A 556 1.04 -25.72 12.62
CA LEU A 556 2.03 -26.79 12.60
C LEU A 556 2.21 -27.37 11.19
N LYS A 557 1.11 -27.59 10.44
CA LYS A 557 1.17 -28.03 9.04
C LYS A 557 1.98 -27.06 8.21
N HIS A 558 1.68 -25.77 8.30
CA HIS A 558 2.39 -24.72 7.55
C HIS A 558 3.89 -24.66 7.88
N LEU A 559 4.26 -24.86 9.15
CA LEU A 559 5.67 -24.97 9.57
C LEU A 559 6.35 -26.21 9.00
N GLY A 560 5.65 -27.34 8.94
CA GLY A 560 6.14 -28.60 8.35
C GLY A 560 6.37 -28.47 6.84
N ASP A 561 5.39 -27.92 6.12
CA ASP A 561 5.46 -27.71 4.66
C ASP A 561 6.63 -26.78 4.27
N ARG A 562 7.04 -25.89 5.16
CA ARG A 562 8.19 -24.99 4.97
C ARG A 562 9.53 -25.53 5.49
N HIS A 563 9.58 -26.76 5.95
CA HIS A 563 10.79 -27.34 6.57
C HIS A 563 11.34 -26.53 7.76
N ARG A 564 10.51 -25.73 8.42
CA ARG A 564 10.88 -24.99 9.64
C ARG A 564 10.90 -25.88 10.87
N ILE A 565 10.08 -26.92 10.86
CA ILE A 565 10.06 -28.00 11.84
C ILE A 565 10.01 -29.32 11.11
N HIS A 566 10.53 -30.37 11.72
CA HIS A 566 10.41 -31.73 11.23
C HIS A 566 9.58 -32.54 12.22
N LEU A 567 8.37 -32.90 11.83
CA LEU A 567 7.51 -33.78 12.62
C LEU A 567 7.85 -35.21 12.25
N LEU A 568 8.16 -36.03 13.26
CA LEU A 568 8.47 -37.46 13.06
C LEU A 568 7.20 -38.27 12.74
N GLU A 569 6.03 -37.77 13.14
CA GLU A 569 4.73 -38.39 12.92
C GLU A 569 3.72 -37.31 12.49
N GLU A 570 2.63 -37.71 11.86
CA GLU A 570 1.53 -36.83 11.52
C GLU A 570 0.88 -36.24 12.80
N VAL A 571 0.42 -35.01 12.71
CA VAL A 571 -0.29 -34.33 13.80
C VAL A 571 -1.59 -35.08 14.10
N ASN A 572 -1.87 -35.35 15.38
CA ASN A 572 -3.08 -36.02 15.80
C ASN A 572 -4.34 -35.22 15.36
N LYS A 573 -5.30 -35.92 14.76
CA LYS A 573 -6.57 -35.35 14.28
C LYS A 573 -7.72 -35.57 15.23
N THR A 574 -7.52 -36.40 16.26
CA THR A 574 -8.57 -36.74 17.24
C THR A 574 -8.36 -35.96 18.53
N MET A 575 -9.33 -35.11 18.86
CA MET A 575 -9.38 -34.40 20.12
C MET A 575 -10.23 -35.15 21.13
N LYS A 576 -9.72 -35.35 22.36
CA LYS A 576 -10.46 -35.89 23.49
C LYS A 576 -10.94 -34.76 24.39
N LEU A 577 -12.24 -34.62 24.55
CA LEU A 577 -12.88 -33.66 25.43
C LEU A 577 -13.35 -34.36 26.68
N ILE A 578 -13.02 -33.82 27.85
CA ILE A 578 -13.40 -34.38 29.14
C ILE A 578 -14.63 -33.61 29.64
N HIS A 579 -15.71 -34.31 29.80
CA HIS A 579 -16.97 -33.78 30.34
C HIS A 579 -17.15 -34.23 31.80
N TYR A 580 -17.78 -33.37 32.58
CA TYR A 580 -18.20 -33.68 33.95
C TYR A 580 -19.67 -33.28 34.10
N GLU A 581 -20.53 -34.29 34.31
CA GLU A 581 -21.97 -34.12 34.48
C GLU A 581 -22.47 -35.20 35.42
N ASP A 582 -23.39 -34.89 36.30
CA ASP A 582 -23.99 -35.80 37.26
C ASP A 582 -22.96 -36.61 38.09
N GLU A 583 -21.93 -35.93 38.61
CA GLU A 583 -20.82 -36.53 39.38
C GLU A 583 -20.01 -37.59 38.63
N ARG A 584 -20.06 -37.62 37.29
CA ARG A 584 -19.32 -38.56 36.43
C ARG A 584 -18.48 -37.84 35.41
N TYR A 585 -17.30 -38.39 35.14
CA TYR A 585 -16.46 -37.97 34.05
C TYR A 585 -16.65 -38.93 32.87
N TRP A 586 -16.71 -38.36 31.68
CA TRP A 586 -16.67 -39.14 30.43
C TRP A 586 -15.85 -38.41 29.35
N ILE A 587 -15.37 -39.17 28.37
CA ILE A 587 -14.53 -38.65 27.31
C ILE A 587 -15.33 -38.67 26.01
N GLU A 588 -15.51 -37.51 25.40
CA GLU A 588 -15.96 -37.38 24.03
C GLU A 588 -14.73 -37.40 23.13
N GLN A 589 -14.71 -38.26 22.12
CA GLN A 589 -13.71 -38.23 21.07
C GLN A 589 -14.31 -37.53 19.86
N LYS A 590 -13.60 -36.51 19.36
CA LYS A 590 -14.02 -35.78 18.18
C LYS A 590 -12.88 -35.67 17.20
N GLU A 591 -13.12 -36.10 15.96
CA GLU A 591 -12.20 -35.91 14.87
C GLU A 591 -12.33 -34.45 14.39
N ILE A 592 -11.19 -33.76 14.33
CA ILE A 592 -11.08 -32.38 13.89
C ILE A 592 -9.93 -32.35 12.87
N GLU A 593 -10.30 -32.20 11.63
CA GLU A 593 -9.36 -32.09 10.52
C GLU A 593 -9.86 -31.04 9.55
N ASP A 594 -9.12 -29.93 9.48
CA ASP A 594 -9.32 -28.93 8.45
C ASP A 594 -8.54 -29.36 7.20
N GLN A 595 -9.25 -29.80 6.18
CA GLN A 595 -8.61 -30.15 4.91
C GLN A 595 -8.19 -28.91 4.15
N GLU A 596 -7.06 -28.99 3.48
CA GLU A 596 -6.57 -27.92 2.61
C GLU A 596 -7.15 -28.07 1.20
N ARG A 597 -7.85 -27.04 0.75
CA ARG A 597 -8.32 -26.90 -0.62
C ARG A 597 -7.23 -26.29 -1.48
N PRO A 598 -7.04 -26.76 -2.71
CA PRO A 598 -6.07 -26.18 -3.63
C PRO A 598 -6.43 -24.73 -3.95
N PRO A 599 -5.46 -23.91 -4.38
CA PRO A 599 -5.75 -22.60 -4.95
C PRO A 599 -6.83 -22.69 -6.02
N MET A 600 -7.81 -21.79 -5.98
CA MET A 600 -8.97 -21.86 -6.88
C MET A 600 -8.57 -21.75 -8.36
N ASN A 601 -7.52 -20.98 -8.67
CA ASN A 601 -6.99 -20.85 -10.03
C ASN A 601 -6.35 -22.14 -10.58
N SER A 602 -6.06 -23.13 -9.74
CA SER A 602 -5.60 -24.47 -10.15
C SER A 602 -6.75 -25.44 -10.45
N VAL A 603 -8.01 -25.05 -10.20
CA VAL A 603 -9.20 -25.86 -10.43
C VAL A 603 -9.60 -25.76 -11.91
N PRO A 604 -9.59 -26.87 -12.67
CA PRO A 604 -9.87 -26.84 -14.12
C PRO A 604 -11.24 -26.25 -14.49
N GLU A 605 -12.28 -26.56 -13.71
CA GLU A 605 -13.64 -26.04 -13.93
C GLU A 605 -13.69 -24.51 -13.74
N TYR A 606 -12.93 -23.97 -12.80
CA TYR A 606 -12.81 -22.53 -12.57
C TYR A 606 -12.12 -21.83 -13.74
N PHE A 607 -11.02 -22.40 -14.21
CA PHE A 607 -10.30 -21.88 -15.37
C PHE A 607 -11.21 -21.82 -16.60
N LEU A 608 -11.94 -22.91 -16.89
CA LEU A 608 -12.87 -22.97 -18.02
C LEU A 608 -14.03 -21.99 -17.90
N ALA A 609 -14.59 -21.79 -16.69
CA ALA A 609 -15.68 -20.86 -16.46
C ALA A 609 -15.24 -19.40 -16.68
N ARG A 610 -14.02 -19.05 -16.26
CA ARG A 610 -13.47 -17.70 -16.40
C ARG A 610 -13.09 -17.35 -17.83
N HIS A 611 -12.50 -18.27 -18.60
CA HIS A 611 -12.11 -18.04 -19.99
C HIS A 611 -13.29 -18.05 -20.97
N ARG A 612 -14.38 -18.77 -20.64
CA ARG A 612 -15.61 -18.70 -21.42
C ARG A 612 -16.36 -17.37 -21.25
N ALA A 613 -16.14 -16.67 -20.15
CA ALA A 613 -16.75 -15.38 -19.86
C ALA A 613 -16.00 -14.18 -20.49
N GLN A 614 -14.84 -14.41 -21.12
CA GLN A 614 -14.12 -13.41 -21.94
C GLN A 614 -14.27 -13.83 -23.42
N PRO A 615 -15.29 -13.40 -24.16
CA PRO A 615 -15.29 -13.54 -25.61
C PRO A 615 -14.27 -12.56 -26.16
N ASN A 616 -13.17 -13.10 -26.75
CA ASN A 616 -12.23 -12.48 -27.70
C ASN A 616 -12.06 -10.97 -27.56
N ALA A 617 -11.04 -10.56 -26.79
CA ALA A 617 -10.34 -9.32 -27.03
C ALA A 617 -9.10 -9.68 -27.90
N GLU A 618 -9.32 -9.85 -29.20
CA GLU A 618 -8.31 -9.69 -30.24
C GLU A 618 -8.26 -8.25 -30.70
#